data_29c292c6a187679c96de75dbf12f2bc6
#
_entry.id   29c292c6a187679c96de75dbf12f2bc6
#
_cell.length_a   1.000
_cell.length_b   1.000
_cell.length_c   1.000
_cell.angle_alpha   90.00
_cell.angle_beta   90.00
_cell.angle_gamma   90.00
#
_symmetry.space_group_name_H-M   'P 1'
#
loop_
_entity.id
_entity.type
_entity.pdbx_description
1 polymer ?
#
loop_
_entity_poly.entity_id
_entity_poly.type
_entity_poly.pdbx_seq_one_letter_code
_entity_poly.pdbx_strand_id
1 'polypeptide(L)'
;VALKINRHLNFVVPIYGEEIAKFGSDGKPETKNGKPVMTRTVIAWVHSVPLAGEVLEKYEIILAQTYSGCFGLGLGVTAGPAKAMRILKNIAMASNAWDGDDGVDKGLVEEIRRLTNVIVPTEKGWHAIPLEVAVAQKKLDSEDKAEVENAVLFFIATSATLPREPRKQMLEAVADLWDARLSPLNATAFASSLGTSTATASSGEPASASAAHKPDPANAPAEGRPALLPH
;
A
#
# COMPACT_ATOMS: atom_id res chain seq x y z
N VAL A 1 -14.79 11.01 27.24
CA VAL A 1 -13.81 10.75 26.18
C VAL A 1 -14.36 9.62 25.33
N ALA A 2 -14.82 9.89 24.10
CA ALA A 2 -15.29 8.85 23.20
C ALA A 2 -14.09 8.05 22.70
N LEU A 3 -14.05 6.73 22.96
CA LEU A 3 -13.10 5.82 22.36
C LEU A 3 -13.34 5.82 20.84
N LYS A 4 -12.42 6.42 20.08
CA LYS A 4 -12.40 6.26 18.64
C LYS A 4 -11.86 4.86 18.34
N ILE A 5 -12.74 3.95 17.94
CA ILE A 5 -12.36 2.64 17.42
C ILE A 5 -11.51 2.89 16.17
N ASN A 6 -10.24 2.54 16.23
CA ASN A 6 -9.37 2.57 15.06
C ASN A 6 -9.92 1.54 14.06
N ARG A 7 -10.48 2.00 12.96
CA ARG A 7 -10.72 1.12 11.83
C ARG A 7 -9.35 0.74 11.29
N HIS A 8 -9.04 -0.55 11.34
CA HIS A 8 -7.87 -1.07 10.67
C HIS A 8 -8.06 -0.87 9.18
N LEU A 9 -7.16 -0.11 8.57
CA LEU A 9 -7.18 0.10 7.13
C LEU A 9 -6.37 -0.99 6.47
N ASN A 10 -6.96 -1.65 5.49
CA ASN A 10 -6.29 -2.63 4.66
C ASN A 10 -5.38 -1.92 3.66
N PHE A 11 -4.24 -2.52 3.38
CA PHE A 11 -3.31 -2.03 2.38
C PHE A 11 -3.69 -2.61 1.02
N VAL A 12 -3.92 -1.75 0.03
CA VAL A 12 -4.33 -2.16 -1.31
C VAL A 12 -3.38 -1.55 -2.33
N VAL A 13 -2.73 -2.40 -3.13
CA VAL A 13 -1.71 -2.00 -4.12
C VAL A 13 -2.13 -2.49 -5.50
N PRO A 14 -2.09 -1.63 -6.55
CA PRO A 14 -2.30 -2.08 -7.91
C PRO A 14 -1.08 -2.88 -8.41
N ILE A 15 -1.33 -3.91 -9.19
CA ILE A 15 -0.33 -4.58 -10.02
C ILE A 15 -0.57 -4.12 -11.45
N TYR A 16 0.48 -3.58 -12.04
CA TYR A 16 0.44 -3.06 -13.40
C TYR A 16 0.97 -4.11 -14.38
N GLY A 17 0.32 -4.20 -15.53
CA GLY A 17 0.85 -4.91 -16.69
C GLY A 17 1.95 -4.11 -17.39
N GLU A 18 2.38 -4.64 -18.54
CA GLU A 18 3.39 -3.99 -19.37
C GLU A 18 2.97 -2.56 -19.76
N GLU A 19 3.97 -1.70 -19.92
CA GLU A 19 3.76 -0.36 -20.44
C GLU A 19 3.43 -0.44 -21.93
N ILE A 20 2.29 0.12 -22.30
CA ILE A 20 1.84 0.21 -23.68
C ILE A 20 1.74 1.67 -24.13
N ALA A 21 1.94 1.93 -25.41
CA ALA A 21 1.73 3.26 -25.93
C ALA A 21 0.25 3.64 -25.77
N LYS A 22 -0.02 4.83 -25.25
CA LYS A 22 -1.37 5.39 -25.18
C LYS A 22 -1.80 5.82 -26.56
N PHE A 23 -2.98 5.38 -27.00
CA PHE A 23 -3.55 5.73 -28.28
C PHE A 23 -4.67 6.77 -28.10
N GLY A 24 -4.64 7.81 -28.92
CA GLY A 24 -5.72 8.78 -28.99
C GLY A 24 -6.98 8.23 -29.67
N SER A 25 -8.04 9.01 -29.69
CA SER A 25 -9.30 8.65 -30.34
C SER A 25 -9.19 8.46 -31.87
N ASP A 26 -8.11 8.93 -32.45
CA ASP A 26 -7.76 8.78 -33.88
C ASP A 26 -6.95 7.51 -34.17
N GLY A 27 -6.73 6.64 -33.17
CA GLY A 27 -5.98 5.41 -33.30
C GLY A 27 -4.46 5.58 -33.42
N LYS A 28 -3.95 6.81 -33.26
CA LYS A 28 -2.51 7.10 -33.28
C LYS A 28 -1.96 7.16 -31.86
N PRO A 29 -0.68 6.78 -31.64
CA PRO A 29 -0.06 6.92 -30.33
C PRO A 29 0.00 8.40 -29.94
N GLU A 30 -0.49 8.72 -28.74
CA GLU A 30 -0.30 10.04 -28.15
C GLU A 30 1.20 10.30 -27.98
N THR A 31 1.67 11.47 -28.37
CA THR A 31 3.08 11.85 -28.23
C THR A 31 3.22 13.11 -27.40
N LYS A 32 4.23 13.12 -26.51
CA LYS A 32 4.63 14.30 -25.75
C LYS A 32 6.13 14.53 -25.98
N ASN A 33 6.47 15.72 -26.48
CA ASN A 33 7.86 16.05 -26.85
C ASN A 33 8.48 15.06 -27.87
N GLY A 34 7.69 14.55 -28.82
CA GLY A 34 8.15 13.62 -29.86
C GLY A 34 8.32 12.16 -29.38
N LYS A 35 8.01 11.86 -28.11
CA LYS A 35 8.06 10.50 -27.56
C LYS A 35 6.63 10.00 -27.31
N PRO A 36 6.35 8.70 -27.52
CA PRO A 36 5.06 8.13 -27.21
C PRO A 36 4.76 8.27 -25.71
N VAL A 37 3.53 8.63 -25.38
CA VAL A 37 3.04 8.60 -24.01
C VAL A 37 2.76 7.14 -23.67
N MET A 38 3.45 6.63 -22.66
CA MET A 38 3.23 5.28 -22.17
C MET A 38 2.14 5.28 -21.08
N THR A 39 1.34 4.24 -21.04
CA THR A 39 0.35 4.00 -20.00
C THR A 39 0.48 2.57 -19.46
N ARG A 40 0.13 2.39 -18.21
CA ARG A 40 0.07 1.07 -17.57
C ARG A 40 -1.38 0.73 -17.25
N THR A 41 -1.76 -0.49 -17.51
CA THR A 41 -3.09 -0.99 -17.15
C THR A 41 -2.99 -1.79 -15.87
N VAL A 42 -3.87 -1.55 -14.91
CA VAL A 42 -3.96 -2.37 -13.71
C VAL A 42 -4.50 -3.74 -14.10
N ILE A 43 -3.69 -4.78 -13.91
CA ILE A 43 -4.03 -6.17 -14.23
C ILE A 43 -4.53 -6.95 -13.02
N ALA A 44 -4.16 -6.53 -11.81
CA ALA A 44 -4.61 -7.11 -10.56
C ALA A 44 -4.47 -6.09 -9.42
N TRP A 45 -5.02 -6.41 -8.25
CA TRP A 45 -4.80 -5.66 -7.02
C TRP A 45 -4.36 -6.61 -5.92
N VAL A 46 -3.44 -6.18 -5.10
CA VAL A 46 -3.12 -6.84 -3.82
C VAL A 46 -3.95 -6.20 -2.74
N HIS A 47 -4.53 -7.01 -1.88
CA HIS A 47 -5.28 -6.56 -0.71
C HIS A 47 -4.76 -7.30 0.52
N SER A 48 -4.13 -6.60 1.44
CA SER A 48 -3.60 -7.17 2.67
C SER A 48 -4.31 -6.60 3.89
N VAL A 49 -4.74 -7.50 4.77
CA VAL A 49 -5.35 -7.16 6.06
C VAL A 49 -4.24 -6.99 7.10
N PRO A 50 -4.34 -6.01 8.02
CA PRO A 50 -3.39 -5.88 9.12
C PRO A 50 -3.30 -7.13 9.99
N LEU A 51 -2.12 -7.41 10.52
CA LEU A 51 -1.92 -8.48 11.49
C LEU A 51 -2.75 -8.25 12.78
N ALA A 52 -3.17 -9.34 13.40
CA ALA A 52 -3.78 -9.30 14.73
C ALA A 52 -2.78 -8.75 15.76
N GLY A 53 -3.29 -8.09 16.80
CA GLY A 53 -2.47 -7.47 17.85
C GLY A 53 -1.49 -8.45 18.50
N GLU A 54 -1.95 -9.66 18.81
CA GLU A 54 -1.14 -10.72 19.42
C GLU A 54 0.06 -11.12 18.52
N VAL A 55 -0.15 -11.19 17.20
CA VAL A 55 0.93 -11.49 16.24
C VAL A 55 1.91 -10.31 16.17
N LEU A 56 1.38 -9.07 16.15
CA LEU A 56 2.22 -7.87 16.16
C LEU A 56 3.09 -7.81 17.41
N GLU A 57 2.53 -8.05 18.60
CA GLU A 57 3.26 -8.07 19.87
C GLU A 57 4.34 -9.15 19.89
N LYS A 58 4.02 -10.36 19.42
CA LYS A 58 4.99 -11.47 19.34
C LYS A 58 6.21 -11.14 18.49
N TYR A 59 6.03 -10.43 17.40
CA TYR A 59 7.10 -10.12 16.43
C TYR A 59 7.52 -8.65 16.42
N GLU A 60 7.09 -7.85 17.40
CA GLU A 60 7.34 -6.39 17.44
C GLU A 60 8.82 -6.04 17.29
N ILE A 61 9.69 -6.71 18.05
CA ILE A 61 11.14 -6.40 18.04
C ILE A 61 11.73 -6.65 16.66
N ILE A 62 11.41 -7.77 16.02
CA ILE A 62 11.98 -8.13 14.73
C ILE A 62 11.41 -7.25 13.60
N LEU A 63 10.14 -6.84 13.71
CA LEU A 63 9.51 -5.90 12.80
C LEU A 63 10.15 -4.50 12.93
N ALA A 64 10.41 -4.05 14.16
CA ALA A 64 11.11 -2.79 14.42
C ALA A 64 12.55 -2.80 13.89
N GLN A 65 13.27 -3.89 14.06
CA GLN A 65 14.60 -4.07 13.49
C GLN A 65 14.56 -4.09 11.96
N THR A 66 13.56 -4.74 11.37
CA THR A 66 13.36 -4.77 9.91
C THR A 66 13.09 -3.38 9.37
N TYR A 67 12.18 -2.62 10.01
CA TYR A 67 11.92 -1.24 9.68
C TYR A 67 13.21 -0.39 9.76
N SER A 68 13.93 -0.46 10.85
CA SER A 68 15.21 0.24 11.03
C SER A 68 16.25 -0.17 9.99
N GLY A 69 16.32 -1.45 9.64
CA GLY A 69 17.21 -1.98 8.61
C GLY A 69 16.91 -1.42 7.22
N CYS A 70 15.64 -1.24 6.87
CA CYS A 70 15.24 -0.64 5.58
C CYS A 70 15.76 0.80 5.45
N PHE A 71 15.79 1.57 6.55
CA PHE A 71 16.29 2.95 6.56
C PHE A 71 17.79 3.03 6.83
N GLY A 72 18.33 2.20 7.72
CA GLY A 72 19.73 2.17 8.10
C GLY A 72 20.70 1.83 6.96
N LEU A 73 20.21 1.08 5.95
CA LEU A 73 20.95 0.80 4.73
C LEU A 73 20.88 1.94 3.70
N GLY A 74 20.28 3.08 4.04
CA GLY A 74 20.07 4.20 3.12
C GLY A 74 19.00 3.94 2.04
N LEU A 75 18.23 2.87 2.19
CA LEU A 75 17.21 2.49 1.20
C LEU A 75 15.96 3.36 1.28
N GLY A 76 15.57 3.78 2.50
CA GLY A 76 14.40 4.63 2.73
C GLY A 76 13.11 4.05 2.15
N VAL A 77 12.15 4.94 1.88
CA VAL A 77 10.84 4.58 1.31
C VAL A 77 10.89 4.21 -0.17
N THR A 78 11.98 4.51 -0.87
CA THR A 78 12.11 4.22 -2.31
C THR A 78 12.56 2.80 -2.60
N ALA A 79 13.52 2.29 -1.86
CA ALA A 79 14.10 0.96 -2.10
C ALA A 79 13.97 0.01 -0.90
N GLY A 80 13.67 0.53 0.31
CA GLY A 80 13.42 -0.28 1.51
C GLY A 80 12.35 -1.34 1.31
N PRO A 81 11.20 -0.97 0.74
CA PRO A 81 10.14 -1.91 0.44
C PRO A 81 10.60 -3.13 -0.37
N ALA A 82 11.33 -2.92 -1.45
CA ALA A 82 11.80 -4.00 -2.32
C ALA A 82 12.81 -4.96 -1.64
N LYS A 83 13.27 -4.66 -0.45
CA LYS A 83 14.27 -5.45 0.30
C LYS A 83 13.79 -5.91 1.67
N ALA A 84 12.58 -5.55 2.07
CA ALA A 84 12.06 -5.77 3.42
C ALA A 84 12.12 -7.24 3.85
N MET A 85 11.70 -8.17 2.98
CA MET A 85 11.70 -9.60 3.27
C MET A 85 13.13 -10.15 3.46
N ARG A 86 14.07 -9.71 2.63
CA ARG A 86 15.48 -10.10 2.77
C ARG A 86 16.08 -9.57 4.07
N ILE A 87 15.74 -8.34 4.45
CA ILE A 87 16.21 -7.73 5.70
C ILE A 87 15.63 -8.49 6.89
N LEU A 88 14.32 -8.75 6.89
CA LEU A 88 13.66 -9.58 7.91
C LEU A 88 14.35 -10.93 8.06
N LYS A 89 14.54 -11.64 6.97
CA LYS A 89 15.17 -12.96 6.96
C LYS A 89 16.58 -12.92 7.56
N ASN A 90 17.40 -11.96 7.14
CA ASN A 90 18.77 -11.83 7.64
C ASN A 90 18.78 -11.55 9.16
N ILE A 91 17.92 -10.67 9.65
CA ILE A 91 17.80 -10.35 11.08
C ILE A 91 17.33 -11.58 11.87
N ALA A 92 16.30 -12.27 11.38
CA ALA A 92 15.76 -13.45 12.03
C ALA A 92 16.76 -14.62 12.06
N MET A 93 17.52 -14.83 10.98
CA MET A 93 18.58 -15.84 10.95
C MET A 93 19.73 -15.50 11.90
N ALA A 94 20.14 -14.23 11.96
CA ALA A 94 21.19 -13.78 12.87
C ALA A 94 20.82 -13.95 14.36
N SER A 95 19.54 -13.91 14.69
CA SER A 95 19.00 -14.12 16.03
C SER A 95 18.50 -15.56 16.28
N ASN A 96 18.71 -16.49 15.34
CA ASN A 96 18.17 -17.88 15.39
C ASN A 96 16.64 -17.94 15.57
N ALA A 97 15.93 -16.94 15.06
CA ALA A 97 14.48 -16.82 15.18
C ALA A 97 13.74 -17.16 13.86
N TRP A 98 14.44 -17.53 12.79
CA TRP A 98 13.82 -17.79 11.51
C TRP A 98 13.03 -19.09 11.48
N ASP A 99 13.68 -20.20 11.89
CA ASP A 99 13.14 -21.54 11.81
C ASP A 99 12.38 -21.94 13.09
N GLY A 100 11.59 -23.00 12.98
CA GLY A 100 10.80 -23.57 14.07
C GLY A 100 9.31 -23.29 13.92
N ASP A 101 8.48 -23.96 14.75
CA ASP A 101 7.02 -23.83 14.67
C ASP A 101 6.53 -22.44 15.10
N ASP A 102 7.27 -21.79 15.99
CA ASP A 102 7.06 -20.41 16.42
C ASP A 102 7.99 -19.40 15.75
N GLY A 103 8.75 -19.84 14.74
CA GLY A 103 9.73 -19.03 14.01
C GLY A 103 9.05 -17.95 13.16
N VAL A 104 9.89 -17.02 12.68
CA VAL A 104 9.44 -15.90 11.86
C VAL A 104 8.86 -16.38 10.53
N ASP A 105 9.44 -17.41 9.91
CA ASP A 105 8.94 -17.93 8.64
C ASP A 105 7.52 -18.48 8.79
N LYS A 106 7.29 -19.43 9.70
CA LYS A 106 5.98 -20.06 9.89
C LYS A 106 4.98 -19.17 10.62
N GLY A 107 5.41 -18.39 11.59
CA GLY A 107 4.49 -17.62 12.42
C GLY A 107 4.15 -16.23 11.85
N LEU A 108 5.12 -15.55 11.24
CA LEU A 108 4.90 -14.19 10.73
C LEU A 108 4.69 -14.18 9.20
N VAL A 109 5.61 -14.81 8.45
CA VAL A 109 5.57 -14.71 6.97
C VAL A 109 4.38 -15.50 6.41
N GLU A 110 4.10 -16.70 6.92
CA GLU A 110 2.91 -17.46 6.53
C GLU A 110 1.61 -16.73 6.90
N GLU A 111 1.56 -16.05 8.05
CA GLU A 111 0.41 -15.26 8.44
C GLU A 111 0.21 -14.04 7.52
N ILE A 112 1.28 -13.36 7.12
CA ILE A 112 1.22 -12.30 6.12
C ILE A 112 0.63 -12.82 4.80
N ARG A 113 1.10 -13.98 4.32
CA ARG A 113 0.58 -14.62 3.10
C ARG A 113 -0.90 -14.96 3.25
N ARG A 114 -1.29 -15.53 4.38
CA ARG A 114 -2.68 -15.89 4.68
C ARG A 114 -3.63 -14.69 4.65
N LEU A 115 -3.17 -13.54 5.12
CA LEU A 115 -3.93 -12.30 5.19
C LEU A 115 -3.89 -11.50 3.89
N THR A 116 -3.12 -11.95 2.90
CA THR A 116 -2.97 -11.27 1.61
C THR A 116 -3.77 -11.96 0.53
N ASN A 117 -4.62 -11.20 -0.13
CA ASN A 117 -5.42 -11.65 -1.27
C ASN A 117 -4.98 -10.90 -2.53
N VAL A 118 -5.16 -11.54 -3.66
CA VAL A 118 -5.02 -10.94 -5.00
C VAL A 118 -6.40 -10.83 -5.62
N ILE A 119 -6.71 -9.66 -6.12
CA ILE A 119 -7.99 -9.38 -6.77
C ILE A 119 -7.72 -9.36 -8.26
N VAL A 120 -8.25 -10.33 -8.94
CA VAL A 120 -8.03 -10.56 -10.37
C VAL A 120 -9.29 -10.32 -11.19
N PRO A 121 -9.17 -9.85 -12.43
CA PRO A 121 -10.31 -9.70 -13.31
C PRO A 121 -10.83 -11.08 -13.76
N THR A 122 -12.15 -11.19 -13.84
CA THR A 122 -12.86 -12.35 -14.37
C THR A 122 -13.95 -11.87 -15.33
N GLU A 123 -14.60 -12.78 -16.04
CA GLU A 123 -15.73 -12.46 -16.93
C GLU A 123 -16.91 -11.77 -16.17
N LYS A 124 -17.03 -12.03 -14.88
CA LYS A 124 -18.09 -11.48 -14.03
C LYS A 124 -17.66 -10.26 -13.20
N GLY A 125 -16.50 -9.68 -13.49
CA GLY A 125 -15.90 -8.59 -12.74
C GLY A 125 -14.66 -9.02 -11.97
N TRP A 126 -14.33 -8.31 -10.89
CA TRP A 126 -13.15 -8.59 -10.09
C TRP A 126 -13.43 -9.60 -8.98
N HIS A 127 -12.50 -10.51 -8.76
CA HIS A 127 -12.63 -11.57 -7.75
C HIS A 127 -11.38 -11.68 -6.87
N ALA A 128 -11.59 -11.80 -5.56
CA ALA A 128 -10.50 -11.94 -4.59
C ALA A 128 -10.15 -13.42 -4.39
N ILE A 129 -8.88 -13.76 -4.54
CA ILE A 129 -8.32 -15.10 -4.29
C ILE A 129 -7.11 -14.98 -3.36
N PRO A 130 -6.80 -16.00 -2.54
CA PRO A 130 -5.59 -16.01 -1.72
C PRO A 130 -4.32 -15.87 -2.56
N LEU A 131 -3.29 -15.22 -2.01
CA LEU A 131 -2.00 -15.00 -2.69
C LEU A 131 -1.41 -16.31 -3.26
N GLU A 132 -1.38 -17.38 -2.46
CA GLU A 132 -0.83 -18.67 -2.88
C GLU A 132 -1.64 -19.30 -4.03
N VAL A 133 -2.96 -19.09 -4.05
CA VAL A 133 -3.82 -19.55 -5.14
C VAL A 133 -3.54 -18.75 -6.41
N ALA A 134 -3.32 -17.44 -6.31
CA ALA A 134 -2.97 -16.60 -7.45
C ALA A 134 -1.66 -17.06 -8.12
N VAL A 135 -0.66 -17.38 -7.30
CA VAL A 135 0.63 -17.93 -7.77
C VAL A 135 0.46 -19.30 -8.41
N ALA A 136 -0.28 -20.21 -7.75
CA ALA A 136 -0.54 -21.56 -8.29
C ALA A 136 -1.28 -21.52 -9.63
N GLN A 137 -2.18 -20.55 -9.81
CA GLN A 137 -2.92 -20.30 -11.05
C GLN A 137 -2.14 -19.49 -12.09
N LYS A 138 -0.86 -19.16 -11.82
CA LYS A 138 -0.01 -18.34 -12.70
C LYS A 138 -0.62 -16.97 -13.04
N LYS A 139 -1.39 -16.40 -12.09
CA LYS A 139 -1.88 -15.01 -12.18
C LYS A 139 -0.82 -14.00 -11.73
N LEU A 140 0.10 -14.47 -10.90
CA LEU A 140 1.33 -13.80 -10.48
C LEU A 140 2.48 -14.76 -10.72
N ASP A 141 3.61 -14.24 -11.16
CA ASP A 141 4.85 -15.01 -11.21
C ASP A 141 5.60 -14.96 -9.87
N SER A 142 6.81 -15.52 -9.83
CA SER A 142 7.62 -15.56 -8.60
C SER A 142 8.22 -14.20 -8.24
N GLU A 143 8.44 -13.34 -9.23
CA GLU A 143 8.96 -11.98 -9.03
C GLU A 143 7.85 -11.08 -8.47
N ASP A 144 6.67 -11.10 -9.08
CA ASP A 144 5.46 -10.43 -8.59
C ASP A 144 5.15 -10.83 -7.14
N LYS A 145 5.19 -12.14 -6.83
CA LYS A 145 4.99 -12.63 -5.47
C LYS A 145 5.98 -12.01 -4.50
N ALA A 146 7.26 -12.00 -4.85
CA ALA A 146 8.30 -11.44 -4.00
C ALA A 146 8.12 -9.93 -3.79
N GLU A 147 7.72 -9.19 -4.82
CA GLU A 147 7.41 -7.76 -4.71
C GLU A 147 6.23 -7.52 -3.77
N VAL A 148 5.15 -8.28 -3.92
CA VAL A 148 3.97 -8.22 -3.05
C VAL A 148 4.34 -8.49 -1.59
N GLU A 149 5.08 -9.58 -1.32
CA GLU A 149 5.51 -9.94 0.03
C GLU A 149 6.38 -8.85 0.66
N ASN A 150 7.31 -8.29 -0.10
CA ASN A 150 8.17 -7.20 0.35
C ASN A 150 7.35 -5.94 0.68
N ALA A 151 6.43 -5.56 -0.20
CA ALA A 151 5.59 -4.39 -0.03
C ALA A 151 4.70 -4.50 1.21
N VAL A 152 4.01 -5.63 1.36
CA VAL A 152 3.13 -5.89 2.50
C VAL A 152 3.92 -5.94 3.81
N LEU A 153 5.07 -6.60 3.82
CA LEU A 153 5.93 -6.65 5.01
C LEU A 153 6.42 -5.25 5.42
N PHE A 154 6.85 -4.43 4.46
CA PHE A 154 7.28 -3.07 4.76
C PHE A 154 6.15 -2.24 5.37
N PHE A 155 4.93 -2.36 4.82
CA PHE A 155 3.74 -1.72 5.37
C PHE A 155 3.45 -2.18 6.80
N ILE A 156 3.55 -3.49 7.07
CA ILE A 156 3.34 -4.07 8.40
C ILE A 156 4.41 -3.60 9.38
N ALA A 157 5.70 -3.65 9.00
CA ALA A 157 6.81 -3.21 9.83
C ALA A 157 6.68 -1.72 10.20
N THR A 158 6.29 -0.88 9.23
CA THR A 158 6.00 0.54 9.45
C THR A 158 4.83 0.71 10.45
N SER A 159 3.78 -0.09 10.28
CA SER A 159 2.59 -0.02 11.13
C SER A 159 2.86 -0.50 12.56
N ALA A 160 3.75 -1.46 12.76
CA ALA A 160 4.11 -1.99 14.06
C ALA A 160 5.03 -1.04 14.85
N THR A 161 5.94 -0.35 14.14
CA THR A 161 7.05 0.38 14.78
C THR A 161 6.70 1.83 15.10
N LEU A 162 5.90 2.49 14.27
CA LEU A 162 5.67 3.91 14.41
C LEU A 162 4.49 4.25 15.32
N PRO A 163 4.59 5.30 16.17
CA PRO A 163 3.46 5.90 16.86
C PRO A 163 2.37 6.37 15.87
N ARG A 164 1.15 6.55 16.37
CA ARG A 164 -0.04 6.77 15.54
C ARG A 164 0.10 7.89 14.49
N GLU A 165 0.56 9.08 14.87
CA GLU A 165 0.63 10.21 13.95
C GLU A 165 1.76 10.06 12.90
N PRO A 166 3.03 9.77 13.29
CA PRO A 166 4.08 9.47 12.32
C PRO A 166 3.74 8.27 11.42
N ARG A 167 3.05 7.26 11.96
CA ARG A 167 2.58 6.10 11.21
C ARG A 167 1.68 6.51 10.05
N LYS A 168 0.67 7.34 10.32
CA LYS A 168 -0.28 7.79 9.30
C LYS A 168 0.45 8.50 8.15
N GLN A 169 1.32 9.46 8.48
CA GLN A 169 2.10 10.19 7.48
C GLN A 169 3.00 9.27 6.65
N MET A 170 3.68 8.33 7.30
CA MET A 170 4.55 7.37 6.61
C MET A 170 3.76 6.43 5.70
N LEU A 171 2.61 5.92 6.17
CA LEU A 171 1.77 5.03 5.38
C LEU A 171 1.15 5.74 4.18
N GLU A 172 0.76 6.99 4.32
CA GLU A 172 0.30 7.83 3.21
C GLU A 172 1.42 8.05 2.19
N ALA A 173 2.63 8.41 2.64
CA ALA A 173 3.78 8.58 1.75
C ALA A 173 4.18 7.30 1.01
N VAL A 174 4.11 6.14 1.67
CA VAL A 174 4.37 4.83 1.05
C VAL A 174 3.26 4.48 0.05
N ALA A 175 2.01 4.76 0.41
CA ALA A 175 0.87 4.53 -0.46
C ALA A 175 0.98 5.37 -1.74
N ASP A 176 1.27 6.66 -1.62
CA ASP A 176 1.44 7.55 -2.77
C ASP A 176 2.59 7.10 -3.69
N LEU A 177 3.68 6.58 -3.11
CA LEU A 177 4.83 6.11 -3.90
C LEU A 177 4.50 4.88 -4.78
N TRP A 178 3.55 4.07 -4.35
CA TRP A 178 3.19 2.82 -5.02
C TRP A 178 1.81 2.83 -5.65
N ASP A 179 1.19 3.98 -5.78
CA ASP A 179 -0.21 4.12 -6.18
C ASP A 179 -1.15 3.26 -5.31
N ALA A 180 -0.70 2.96 -4.09
CA ALA A 180 -1.45 2.13 -3.16
C ALA A 180 -2.54 2.95 -2.47
N ARG A 181 -3.48 2.25 -1.84
CA ARG A 181 -4.61 2.86 -1.12
C ARG A 181 -4.78 2.21 0.24
N LEU A 182 -5.24 2.99 1.19
CA LEU A 182 -5.70 2.49 2.47
C LEU A 182 -7.23 2.34 2.42
N SER A 183 -7.74 1.12 2.47
CA SER A 183 -9.17 0.83 2.31
C SER A 183 -9.78 0.24 3.59
N PRO A 184 -10.95 0.72 4.02
CA PRO A 184 -11.71 0.07 5.09
C PRO A 184 -12.47 -1.18 4.62
N LEU A 185 -12.54 -1.42 3.31
CA LEU A 185 -13.27 -2.53 2.72
C LEU A 185 -12.47 -3.84 2.83
N ASN A 186 -13.13 -4.95 3.10
CA ASN A 186 -12.50 -6.26 2.93
C ASN A 186 -12.27 -6.58 1.45
N ALA A 187 -11.50 -7.64 1.16
CA ALA A 187 -11.09 -7.99 -0.21
C ALA A 187 -12.27 -8.17 -1.18
N THR A 188 -13.33 -8.84 -0.74
CA THR A 188 -14.52 -9.07 -1.57
C THR A 188 -15.30 -7.78 -1.83
N ALA A 189 -15.50 -6.96 -0.80
CA ALA A 189 -16.19 -5.68 -0.94
C ALA A 189 -15.36 -4.70 -1.81
N PHE A 190 -14.03 -4.72 -1.67
CA PHE A 190 -13.16 -3.93 -2.52
C PHE A 190 -13.23 -4.41 -3.98
N ALA A 191 -13.16 -5.72 -4.23
CA ALA A 191 -13.32 -6.30 -5.57
C ALA A 191 -14.66 -5.86 -6.21
N SER A 192 -15.74 -5.91 -5.45
CA SER A 192 -17.07 -5.47 -5.93
C SER A 192 -17.13 -3.97 -6.23
N SER A 193 -16.33 -3.15 -5.53
CA SER A 193 -16.29 -1.69 -5.74
C SER A 193 -15.55 -1.28 -7.02
N LEU A 194 -14.73 -2.17 -7.59
CA LEU A 194 -14.01 -1.89 -8.84
C LEU A 194 -14.90 -1.95 -10.09
N GLY A 195 -16.16 -2.37 -9.95
CA GLY A 195 -17.12 -2.47 -11.04
C GLY A 195 -16.83 -3.63 -12.00
N THR A 196 -17.70 -3.84 -12.98
CA THR A 196 -17.47 -4.76 -14.09
C THR A 196 -16.54 -4.07 -15.10
N SER A 197 -15.24 -4.34 -15.01
CA SER A 197 -14.32 -3.95 -16.07
C SER A 197 -14.58 -4.83 -17.30
N THR A 198 -15.41 -4.37 -18.22
CA THR A 198 -15.20 -4.70 -19.62
C THR A 198 -13.83 -4.12 -19.97
N ALA A 199 -12.93 -4.96 -20.49
CA ALA A 199 -11.58 -4.59 -20.89
C ALA A 199 -11.62 -3.51 -21.97
N THR A 200 -11.73 -2.27 -21.52
CA THR A 200 -11.51 -1.08 -22.35
C THR A 200 -10.84 -0.08 -21.43
N ALA A 201 -9.57 0.15 -21.70
CA ALA A 201 -8.74 1.10 -21.00
C ALA A 201 -9.42 2.48 -20.97
N SER A 202 -9.92 2.84 -19.82
CA SER A 202 -10.25 4.23 -19.50
C SER A 202 -9.80 4.44 -18.06
N SER A 203 -8.87 5.33 -17.88
CA SER A 203 -8.46 5.87 -16.59
C SER A 203 -9.68 6.51 -15.91
N GLY A 204 -10.48 5.68 -15.22
CA GLY A 204 -11.59 6.11 -14.39
C GLY A 204 -11.05 6.54 -13.04
N GLU A 205 -10.81 7.83 -12.89
CA GLU A 205 -10.68 8.47 -11.60
C GLU A 205 -11.96 8.19 -10.79
N PRO A 206 -11.90 7.57 -9.61
CA PRO A 206 -13.08 7.41 -8.78
C PRO A 206 -13.51 8.80 -8.32
N ALA A 207 -14.77 9.16 -8.56
CA ALA A 207 -15.38 10.40 -8.15
C ALA A 207 -15.13 10.65 -6.65
N SER A 208 -14.21 11.55 -6.36
CA SER A 208 -14.00 12.13 -5.06
C SER A 208 -15.23 12.99 -4.75
N ALA A 209 -16.10 12.51 -3.87
CA ALA A 209 -17.16 13.31 -3.30
C ALA A 209 -16.53 14.31 -2.32
N SER A 210 -15.89 15.36 -2.85
CA SER A 210 -15.48 16.53 -2.11
C SER A 210 -16.62 17.55 -2.20
N ALA A 211 -17.46 17.59 -1.17
CA ALA A 211 -18.30 18.73 -0.91
C ALA A 211 -17.39 19.89 -0.49
N ALA A 212 -17.00 20.71 -1.46
CA ALA A 212 -16.33 21.98 -1.20
C ALA A 212 -17.29 22.93 -0.51
N HIS A 213 -17.14 23.10 0.77
CA HIS A 213 -17.68 24.25 1.51
C HIS A 213 -16.76 25.43 1.23
N LYS A 214 -17.24 26.36 0.42
CA LYS A 214 -16.62 27.65 0.14
C LYS A 214 -16.81 28.54 1.36
N PRO A 215 -15.78 29.06 2.02
CA PRO A 215 -15.98 30.09 3.02
C PRO A 215 -16.22 31.45 2.36
N ASP A 216 -17.24 32.13 2.82
CA ASP A 216 -17.65 33.49 2.45
C ASP A 216 -16.58 34.51 2.89
N PRO A 217 -16.12 35.46 2.07
CA PRO A 217 -15.14 36.46 2.44
C PRO A 217 -15.81 37.72 3.05
N ALA A 218 -16.29 37.62 4.26
CA ALA A 218 -16.75 38.79 4.99
C ALA A 218 -16.61 38.60 6.50
N ASN A 219 -15.41 38.71 7.02
CA ASN A 219 -15.09 39.26 8.34
C ASN A 219 -13.58 39.24 8.59
N ALA A 220 -12.88 40.27 8.17
CA ALA A 220 -11.52 40.55 8.61
C ALA A 220 -11.61 41.51 9.82
N PRO A 221 -11.06 41.14 10.98
CA PRO A 221 -10.81 42.12 12.03
C PRO A 221 -9.46 42.83 11.80
N ALA A 222 -9.51 44.12 12.02
CA ALA A 222 -8.45 45.09 11.80
C ALA A 222 -7.14 44.83 12.57
N GLU A 223 -6.06 45.27 11.94
CA GLU A 223 -4.69 45.31 12.42
C GLU A 223 -4.55 45.98 13.81
N GLY A 224 -3.98 45.24 14.76
CA GLY A 224 -3.45 45.77 16.00
C GLY A 224 -1.91 45.82 15.91
N ARG A 225 -1.36 47.06 15.89
CA ARG A 225 0.10 47.34 15.95
C ARG A 225 0.74 46.77 17.22
N PRO A 226 1.96 46.25 17.18
CA PRO A 226 2.69 45.91 18.39
C PRO A 226 3.28 47.16 19.05
N ALA A 227 3.00 47.30 20.35
CA ALA A 227 3.65 48.30 21.20
C ALA A 227 5.08 47.90 21.54
N LEU A 228 5.98 48.85 21.38
CA LEU A 228 7.39 48.81 21.83
C LEU A 228 7.45 48.71 23.36
N LEU A 229 8.27 47.80 23.87
CA LEU A 229 8.72 47.80 25.26
C LEU A 229 10.00 48.64 25.39
N PRO A 230 10.13 49.49 26.40
CA PRO A 230 11.38 50.11 26.81
C PRO A 230 12.00 49.34 27.98
N HIS A 231 13.33 49.24 27.93
CA HIS A 231 14.33 48.92 28.96
C HIS A 231 14.39 47.48 29.50
#